data_400a7d1a8ffc65e3fd4ca0433c7c7baf
#
_entry.id   400a7d1a8ffc65e3fd4ca0433c7c7baf
#
_cell.length_a   1.000
_cell.length_b   1.000
_cell.length_c   1.000
_cell.angle_alpha   90.00
_cell.angle_beta   90.00
_cell.angle_gamma   90.00
#
_symmetry.space_group_name_H-M   'P 1'
#
loop_
_entity.id
_entity.type
_entity.pdbx_description
1 polymer ?
#
loop_
_entity_poly.entity_id
_entity_poly.type
_entity_poly.pdbx_seq_one_letter_code
_entity_poly.pdbx_strand_id
1 'polypeptide(L)'
;MVRVMAQGVFDLLHLGHVHYLCRAKELGDELVVVVASDATVRRRKHEPITLQDMRVELVGALRCVDRAVIGSEGGDPYAIVAELRPDIIALGYDQEHDEREISAELKRRGLPTRVVRLDYYDHDLDGTRKIISKILSMWSISKAIDRIEERPAEAKAAPEAGTDSGAPRSKKGGRRRG
;
A
#
# COMPACT_ATOMS: atom_id res chain seq x y z
N MET A 1 -16.58 -18.44 -25.11
CA MET A 1 -16.50 -17.76 -23.79
C MET A 1 -15.04 -17.54 -23.49
N VAL A 2 -14.60 -16.30 -23.39
CA VAL A 2 -13.21 -15.93 -23.14
C VAL A 2 -13.01 -15.79 -21.64
N ARG A 3 -12.14 -16.64 -21.06
CA ARG A 3 -11.79 -16.59 -19.64
C ARG A 3 -10.54 -15.78 -19.41
N VAL A 4 -10.65 -14.79 -18.52
CA VAL A 4 -9.53 -13.95 -18.10
C VAL A 4 -9.12 -14.34 -16.67
N MET A 5 -7.83 -14.46 -16.43
CA MET A 5 -7.26 -14.63 -15.10
C MET A 5 -6.51 -13.37 -14.69
N ALA A 6 -6.82 -12.85 -13.53
CA ALA A 6 -6.05 -11.81 -12.86
C ALA A 6 -5.47 -12.35 -11.56
N GLN A 7 -4.35 -11.82 -11.10
CA GLN A 7 -3.72 -12.27 -9.86
C GLN A 7 -3.16 -11.12 -9.04
N GLY A 8 -3.15 -11.27 -7.72
CA GLY A 8 -2.59 -10.25 -6.82
C GLY A 8 -2.68 -10.63 -5.36
N VAL A 9 -2.14 -9.78 -4.51
CA VAL A 9 -2.28 -9.91 -3.05
C VAL A 9 -3.63 -9.38 -2.58
N PHE A 10 -4.05 -8.23 -3.08
CA PHE A 10 -5.32 -7.54 -2.75
C PHE A 10 -5.48 -7.24 -1.25
N ASP A 11 -4.37 -6.91 -0.58
CA ASP A 11 -4.40 -6.50 0.82
C ASP A 11 -4.84 -5.03 0.93
N LEU A 12 -5.78 -4.71 1.85
CA LEU A 12 -6.43 -3.41 1.94
C LEU A 12 -6.98 -2.95 0.57
N LEU A 13 -8.10 -3.52 0.14
CA LEU A 13 -8.72 -3.18 -1.14
C LEU A 13 -8.85 -1.66 -1.32
N HIS A 14 -8.41 -1.18 -2.49
CA HIS A 14 -8.44 0.23 -2.88
C HIS A 14 -8.82 0.39 -4.36
N LEU A 15 -9.05 1.62 -4.80
CA LEU A 15 -9.50 1.91 -6.17
C LEU A 15 -8.54 1.38 -7.25
N GLY A 16 -7.23 1.35 -7.00
CA GLY A 16 -6.26 0.75 -7.92
C GLY A 16 -6.55 -0.73 -8.18
N HIS A 17 -6.89 -1.51 -7.15
CA HIS A 17 -7.30 -2.90 -7.30
C HIS A 17 -8.61 -3.03 -8.08
N VAL A 18 -9.62 -2.20 -7.76
CA VAL A 18 -10.93 -2.22 -8.44
C VAL A 18 -10.76 -1.88 -9.92
N HIS A 19 -9.98 -0.84 -10.24
CA HIS A 19 -9.69 -0.46 -11.62
C HIS A 19 -9.03 -1.60 -12.38
N TYR A 20 -7.96 -2.17 -11.83
CA TYR A 20 -7.25 -3.31 -12.40
C TYR A 20 -8.19 -4.47 -12.74
N LEU A 21 -9.04 -4.88 -11.78
CA LEU A 21 -9.94 -6.00 -11.97
C LEU A 21 -11.07 -5.70 -12.96
N CYS A 22 -11.63 -4.49 -12.94
CA CYS A 22 -12.65 -4.10 -13.90
C CYS A 22 -12.07 -4.00 -15.32
N ARG A 23 -10.85 -3.49 -15.50
CA ARG A 23 -10.15 -3.51 -16.80
C ARG A 23 -9.82 -4.92 -17.27
N ALA A 24 -9.44 -5.82 -16.34
CA ALA A 24 -9.25 -7.22 -16.66
C ALA A 24 -10.55 -7.88 -17.17
N LYS A 25 -11.69 -7.59 -16.52
CA LYS A 25 -13.01 -8.09 -16.93
C LYS A 25 -13.38 -7.68 -18.36
N GLU A 26 -13.02 -6.48 -18.80
CA GLU A 26 -13.30 -5.99 -20.15
C GLU A 26 -12.60 -6.80 -21.26
N LEU A 27 -11.59 -7.60 -20.93
CA LEU A 27 -10.86 -8.45 -21.86
C LEU A 27 -11.61 -9.75 -22.23
N GLY A 28 -12.67 -10.11 -21.50
CA GLY A 28 -13.38 -11.36 -21.74
C GLY A 28 -14.73 -11.50 -21.03
N ASP A 29 -15.29 -12.69 -21.16
CA ASP A 29 -16.63 -12.99 -20.68
C ASP A 29 -16.64 -13.39 -19.19
N GLU A 30 -15.57 -14.04 -18.71
CA GLU A 30 -15.42 -14.51 -17.32
C GLU A 30 -14.09 -14.04 -16.75
N LEU A 31 -14.13 -13.38 -15.58
CA LEU A 31 -12.95 -13.01 -14.82
C LEU A 31 -12.80 -13.91 -13.58
N VAL A 32 -11.72 -14.69 -13.56
CA VAL A 32 -11.30 -15.46 -12.39
C VAL A 32 -10.10 -14.78 -11.76
N VAL A 33 -10.20 -14.44 -10.47
CA VAL A 33 -9.15 -13.74 -9.73
C VAL A 33 -8.46 -14.71 -8.78
N VAL A 34 -7.14 -14.83 -8.92
CA VAL A 34 -6.28 -15.64 -8.05
C VAL A 34 -5.68 -14.73 -6.97
N VAL A 35 -6.14 -14.90 -5.75
CA VAL A 35 -5.65 -14.17 -4.58
C VAL A 35 -4.47 -14.92 -3.97
N ALA A 36 -3.34 -14.27 -3.77
CA ALA A 36 -2.16 -14.90 -3.18
C ALA A 36 -2.46 -15.42 -1.78
N SER A 37 -2.04 -16.66 -1.48
CA SER A 37 -2.14 -17.22 -0.13
C SER A 37 -1.28 -16.43 0.87
N ASP A 38 -1.63 -16.47 2.16
CA ASP A 38 -0.85 -15.81 3.21
C ASP A 38 0.59 -16.33 3.25
N ALA A 39 0.78 -17.63 3.04
CA ALA A 39 2.09 -18.23 2.95
C ALA A 39 2.92 -17.64 1.78
N THR A 40 2.29 -17.35 0.65
CA THR A 40 2.95 -16.71 -0.50
C THR A 40 3.29 -15.25 -0.21
N VAL A 41 2.41 -14.50 0.46
CA VAL A 41 2.65 -13.11 0.84
C VAL A 41 3.82 -13.01 1.81
N ARG A 42 3.84 -13.83 2.87
CA ARG A 42 4.94 -13.87 3.86
C ARG A 42 6.29 -14.15 3.23
N ARG A 43 6.36 -15.06 2.26
CA ARG A 43 7.62 -15.37 1.58
C ARG A 43 8.15 -14.25 0.68
N ARG A 44 7.28 -13.43 0.12
CA ARG A 44 7.65 -12.44 -0.90
C ARG A 44 7.74 -11.00 -0.40
N LYS A 45 6.96 -10.64 0.62
CA LYS A 45 6.82 -9.24 1.03
C LYS A 45 6.87 -9.04 2.55
N HIS A 46 5.77 -9.33 3.23
CA HIS A 46 5.56 -9.03 4.65
C HIS A 46 4.34 -9.80 5.15
N GLU A 47 4.04 -9.70 6.44
CA GLU A 47 2.79 -10.20 7.00
C GLU A 47 1.59 -9.48 6.36
N PRO A 48 0.60 -10.19 5.84
CA PRO A 48 -0.60 -9.57 5.30
C PRO A 48 -1.43 -8.94 6.43
N ILE A 49 -2.06 -7.80 6.15
CA ILE A 49 -2.94 -7.11 7.11
C ILE A 49 -4.27 -7.86 7.20
N THR A 50 -4.79 -8.31 6.06
CA THR A 50 -6.02 -9.09 5.98
C THR A 50 -5.71 -10.52 5.55
N LEU A 51 -6.32 -11.49 6.25
CA LEU A 51 -6.11 -12.91 5.96
C LEU A 51 -6.66 -13.30 4.57
N GLN A 52 -6.07 -14.32 3.97
CA GLN A 52 -6.42 -14.77 2.62
C GLN A 52 -7.91 -14.99 2.39
N ASP A 53 -8.63 -15.57 3.35
CA ASP A 53 -10.07 -15.83 3.24
C ASP A 53 -10.86 -14.54 3.14
N MET A 54 -10.53 -13.53 3.97
CA MET A 54 -11.12 -12.20 3.90
C MET A 54 -10.83 -11.52 2.55
N ARG A 55 -9.60 -11.66 2.04
CA ARG A 55 -9.21 -11.07 0.76
C ARG A 55 -9.95 -11.70 -0.42
N VAL A 56 -10.14 -13.02 -0.41
CA VAL A 56 -10.93 -13.75 -1.41
C VAL A 56 -12.38 -13.33 -1.36
N GLU A 57 -12.98 -13.23 -0.18
CA GLU A 57 -14.37 -12.82 0.01
C GLU A 57 -14.60 -11.39 -0.51
N LEU A 58 -13.73 -10.44 -0.10
CA LEU A 58 -13.82 -9.04 -0.56
C LEU A 58 -13.64 -8.90 -2.08
N VAL A 59 -12.70 -9.62 -2.67
CA VAL A 59 -12.47 -9.62 -4.11
C VAL A 59 -13.67 -10.24 -4.84
N GLY A 60 -14.19 -11.36 -4.33
CA GLY A 60 -15.35 -12.04 -4.90
C GLY A 60 -16.66 -11.23 -4.86
N ALA A 61 -16.75 -10.25 -3.93
CA ALA A 61 -17.90 -9.35 -3.84
C ALA A 61 -17.87 -8.20 -4.86
N LEU A 62 -16.78 -8.04 -5.62
CA LEU A 62 -16.67 -6.99 -6.64
C LEU A 62 -17.51 -7.39 -7.87
N ARG A 63 -18.32 -6.46 -8.37
CA ARG A 63 -19.22 -6.67 -9.53
C ARG A 63 -18.51 -7.10 -10.83
N CYS A 64 -17.25 -6.77 -10.98
CA CYS A 64 -16.45 -7.15 -12.15
C CYS A 64 -15.77 -8.52 -12.00
N VAL A 65 -15.89 -9.19 -10.85
CA VAL A 65 -15.29 -10.50 -10.58
C VAL A 65 -16.35 -11.58 -10.63
N ASP A 66 -16.18 -12.56 -11.48
CA ASP A 66 -17.11 -13.70 -11.56
C ASP A 66 -16.74 -14.79 -10.56
N ARG A 67 -15.43 -14.94 -10.28
CA ARG A 67 -14.94 -15.92 -9.31
C ARG A 67 -13.62 -15.48 -8.70
N ALA A 68 -13.45 -15.63 -7.39
CA ALA A 68 -12.20 -15.47 -6.69
C ALA A 68 -11.76 -16.80 -6.05
N VAL A 69 -10.47 -17.12 -6.13
CA VAL A 69 -9.88 -18.34 -5.57
C VAL A 69 -8.54 -18.02 -4.90
N ILE A 70 -8.15 -18.85 -3.93
CA ILE A 70 -6.84 -18.75 -3.31
C ILE A 70 -5.82 -19.43 -4.24
N GLY A 71 -4.70 -18.78 -4.49
CA GLY A 71 -3.58 -19.34 -5.20
C GLY A 71 -2.86 -20.44 -4.40
N SER A 72 -2.09 -21.28 -5.08
CA SER A 72 -1.32 -22.34 -4.45
C SER A 72 -0.33 -21.82 -3.41
N GLU A 73 -0.19 -22.52 -2.28
CA GLU A 73 0.70 -22.12 -1.18
C GLU A 73 2.18 -22.38 -1.46
N GLY A 74 2.51 -23.07 -2.48
CA GLY A 74 3.90 -23.38 -2.86
C GLY A 74 3.98 -24.11 -4.19
N GLY A 75 5.21 -24.32 -4.65
CA GLY A 75 5.46 -25.04 -5.86
C GLY A 75 5.35 -24.19 -7.11
N ASP A 76 4.77 -24.75 -8.12
CA ASP A 76 4.71 -24.19 -9.46
C ASP A 76 3.61 -23.12 -9.59
N PRO A 77 3.97 -21.84 -9.85
CA PRO A 77 2.98 -20.76 -10.03
C PRO A 77 2.09 -20.95 -11.27
N TYR A 78 2.48 -21.82 -12.20
CA TYR A 78 1.71 -22.12 -13.39
C TYR A 78 0.71 -23.28 -13.20
N ALA A 79 0.76 -23.99 -12.07
CA ALA A 79 -0.21 -25.05 -11.79
C ALA A 79 -1.65 -24.55 -11.81
N ILE A 80 -1.90 -23.37 -11.21
CA ILE A 80 -3.22 -22.74 -11.22
C ILE A 80 -3.65 -22.29 -12.63
N VAL A 81 -2.71 -21.91 -13.49
CA VAL A 81 -3.00 -21.58 -14.90
C VAL A 81 -3.44 -22.83 -15.68
N ALA A 82 -2.77 -23.97 -15.43
CA ALA A 82 -3.12 -25.25 -16.05
C ALA A 82 -4.50 -25.77 -15.56
N GLU A 83 -4.86 -25.51 -14.32
CA GLU A 83 -6.17 -25.83 -13.74
C GLU A 83 -7.28 -24.96 -14.30
N LEU A 84 -7.11 -23.63 -14.24
CA LEU A 84 -8.13 -22.67 -14.65
C LEU A 84 -8.26 -22.54 -16.17
N ARG A 85 -7.19 -22.85 -16.92
CA ARG A 85 -7.11 -22.74 -18.39
C ARG A 85 -7.65 -21.42 -18.94
N PRO A 86 -7.10 -20.27 -18.49
CA PRO A 86 -7.55 -18.98 -18.99
C PRO A 86 -7.08 -18.78 -20.44
N ASP A 87 -7.88 -18.06 -21.21
CA ASP A 87 -7.50 -17.58 -22.53
C ASP A 87 -6.54 -16.40 -22.44
N ILE A 88 -6.69 -15.60 -21.37
CA ILE A 88 -5.92 -14.39 -21.13
C ILE A 88 -5.46 -14.33 -19.66
N ILE A 89 -4.19 -14.01 -19.44
CA ILE A 89 -3.67 -13.55 -18.16
C ILE A 89 -3.53 -12.03 -18.23
N ALA A 90 -4.26 -11.32 -17.37
CA ALA A 90 -4.15 -9.88 -17.21
C ALA A 90 -3.09 -9.56 -16.14
N LEU A 91 -2.10 -8.73 -16.47
CA LEU A 91 -1.08 -8.23 -15.55
C LEU A 91 -1.38 -6.78 -15.17
N GLY A 92 -1.21 -6.44 -13.90
CA GLY A 92 -1.21 -5.04 -13.47
C GLY A 92 0.04 -4.31 -13.96
N TYR A 93 -0.06 -3.01 -14.11
CA TYR A 93 1.03 -2.15 -14.63
C TYR A 93 2.32 -2.25 -13.81
N ASP A 94 2.21 -2.41 -12.49
CA ASP A 94 3.30 -2.42 -11.52
C ASP A 94 3.80 -3.82 -11.13
N GLN A 95 3.25 -4.87 -11.73
CA GLN A 95 3.70 -6.23 -11.48
C GLN A 95 5.05 -6.48 -12.16
N GLU A 96 6.05 -6.89 -11.37
CA GLU A 96 7.44 -7.14 -11.81
C GLU A 96 7.59 -8.38 -12.71
N HIS A 97 6.53 -8.81 -13.35
CA HIS A 97 6.53 -9.98 -14.22
C HIS A 97 6.82 -9.57 -15.66
N ASP A 98 7.82 -10.18 -16.30
CA ASP A 98 8.06 -10.01 -17.73
C ASP A 98 7.05 -10.82 -18.54
N GLU A 99 6.28 -10.13 -19.38
CA GLU A 99 5.27 -10.73 -20.27
C GLU A 99 5.88 -11.75 -21.24
N ARG A 100 7.12 -11.50 -21.68
CA ARG A 100 7.84 -12.40 -22.61
C ARG A 100 8.25 -13.68 -21.90
N GLU A 101 8.73 -13.58 -20.67
CA GLU A 101 9.11 -14.74 -19.86
C GLU A 101 7.88 -15.60 -19.54
N ILE A 102 6.77 -14.98 -19.11
CA ILE A 102 5.51 -15.70 -18.88
C ILE A 102 5.03 -16.37 -20.15
N SER A 103 4.99 -15.65 -21.27
CA SER A 103 4.52 -16.18 -22.55
C SER A 103 5.37 -17.34 -23.06
N ALA A 104 6.70 -17.26 -22.89
CA ALA A 104 7.62 -18.33 -23.24
C ALA A 104 7.38 -19.59 -22.40
N GLU A 105 7.18 -19.43 -21.07
CA GLU A 105 6.92 -20.53 -20.17
C GLU A 105 5.55 -21.18 -20.42
N LEU A 106 4.50 -20.38 -20.69
CA LEU A 106 3.19 -20.88 -21.07
C LEU A 106 3.27 -21.72 -22.36
N LYS A 107 4.00 -21.23 -23.37
CA LYS A 107 4.23 -21.94 -24.61
C LYS A 107 4.99 -23.26 -24.38
N ARG A 108 6.04 -23.26 -23.53
CA ARG A 108 6.81 -24.45 -23.17
C ARG A 108 5.92 -25.52 -22.52
N ARG A 109 4.89 -25.10 -21.77
CA ARG A 109 3.92 -25.98 -21.10
C ARG A 109 2.74 -26.38 -21.98
N GLY A 110 2.67 -25.91 -23.21
CA GLY A 110 1.53 -26.17 -24.10
C GLY A 110 0.22 -25.47 -23.68
N LEU A 111 0.32 -24.37 -22.93
CA LEU A 111 -0.81 -23.58 -22.48
C LEU A 111 -1.04 -22.41 -23.47
N PRO A 112 -2.15 -22.39 -24.25
CA PRO A 112 -2.41 -21.39 -25.28
C PRO A 112 -2.99 -20.10 -24.68
N THR A 113 -2.39 -19.59 -23.62
CA THR A 113 -2.84 -18.42 -22.88
C THR A 113 -2.08 -17.18 -23.34
N ARG A 114 -2.79 -16.11 -23.66
CA ARG A 114 -2.22 -14.80 -24.00
C ARG A 114 -1.97 -14.00 -22.72
N VAL A 115 -0.88 -13.23 -22.69
CA VAL A 115 -0.55 -12.31 -21.60
C VAL A 115 -0.83 -10.89 -22.07
N VAL A 116 -1.49 -10.09 -21.24
CA VAL A 116 -1.85 -8.69 -21.50
C VAL A 116 -1.55 -7.86 -20.27
N ARG A 117 -0.74 -6.80 -20.41
CA ARG A 117 -0.53 -5.82 -19.36
C ARG A 117 -1.56 -4.71 -19.46
N LEU A 118 -2.15 -4.35 -18.33
CA LEU A 118 -3.13 -3.30 -18.23
C LEU A 118 -2.48 -1.96 -17.88
N ASP A 119 -3.17 -0.88 -18.23
CA ASP A 119 -2.71 0.48 -18.02
C ASP A 119 -2.71 0.89 -16.53
N TYR A 120 -1.90 1.91 -16.26
CA TYR A 120 -1.83 2.54 -14.94
C TYR A 120 -3.11 3.33 -14.62
N TYR A 121 -3.51 3.25 -13.37
CA TYR A 121 -4.60 4.08 -12.80
C TYR A 121 -3.99 5.09 -11.82
N ASP A 122 -4.02 6.36 -12.20
CA ASP A 122 -3.49 7.45 -11.38
C ASP A 122 -4.57 7.99 -10.44
N HIS A 123 -4.37 7.79 -9.14
CA HIS A 123 -5.23 8.31 -8.09
C HIS A 123 -4.46 8.44 -6.77
N ASP A 124 -4.87 9.37 -5.89
CA ASP A 124 -4.17 9.67 -4.62
C ASP A 124 -4.00 8.44 -3.71
N LEU A 125 -4.96 7.54 -3.68
CA LEU A 125 -4.99 6.35 -2.83
C LEU A 125 -5.12 5.06 -3.64
N ASP A 126 -4.38 4.97 -4.73
CA ASP A 126 -4.36 3.82 -5.65
C ASP A 126 -3.50 2.65 -5.17
N GLY A 127 -2.82 2.78 -4.02
CA GLY A 127 -1.93 1.76 -3.48
C GLY A 127 -1.96 1.62 -1.96
N THR A 128 -1.81 0.39 -1.46
CA THR A 128 -1.76 0.06 -0.03
C THR A 128 -0.75 0.91 0.74
N ARG A 129 0.45 1.15 0.18
CA ARG A 129 1.48 2.00 0.82
C ARG A 129 1.02 3.43 1.01
N LYS A 130 0.32 4.01 0.04
CA LYS A 130 -0.21 5.37 0.13
C LYS A 130 -1.27 5.47 1.23
N ILE A 131 -2.14 4.47 1.36
CA ILE A 131 -3.15 4.39 2.42
C ILE A 131 -2.48 4.31 3.80
N ILE A 132 -1.53 3.40 3.99
CA ILE A 132 -0.81 3.23 5.25
C ILE A 132 -0.06 4.52 5.63
N SER A 133 0.66 5.14 4.68
CA SER A 133 1.37 6.40 4.93
C SER A 133 0.41 7.51 5.35
N LYS A 134 -0.77 7.60 4.75
CA LYS A 134 -1.79 8.59 5.11
C LYS A 134 -2.32 8.35 6.52
N ILE A 135 -2.63 7.11 6.88
CA ILE A 135 -3.09 6.74 8.23
C ILE A 135 -2.03 7.12 9.28
N LEU A 136 -0.76 6.75 9.05
CA LEU A 136 0.35 7.06 9.97
C LEU A 136 0.56 8.56 10.13
N SER A 137 0.47 9.33 9.06
CA SER A 137 0.60 10.79 9.11
C SER A 137 -0.54 11.43 9.90
N MET A 138 -1.79 11.02 9.70
CA MET A 138 -2.95 11.52 10.45
C MET A 138 -2.83 11.18 11.95
N TRP A 139 -2.42 9.96 12.27
CA TRP A 139 -2.24 9.53 13.66
C TRP A 139 -1.10 10.31 14.36
N SER A 140 0.00 10.59 13.66
CA SER A 140 1.12 11.39 14.18
C SER A 140 0.70 12.83 14.46
N ILE A 141 -0.12 13.42 13.60
CA ILE A 141 -0.68 14.77 13.78
C ILE A 141 -1.61 14.80 15.00
N SER A 142 -2.53 13.84 15.13
CA SER A 142 -3.44 13.72 16.28
C SER A 142 -2.65 13.65 17.59
N LYS A 143 -1.66 12.75 17.70
CA LYS A 143 -0.80 12.66 18.89
C LYS A 143 0.00 13.94 19.19
N ALA A 144 0.39 14.69 18.17
CA ALA A 144 1.09 15.96 18.37
C ALA A 144 0.14 17.03 18.93
N ILE A 145 -1.11 17.06 18.48
CA ILE A 145 -2.16 17.95 18.98
C ILE A 145 -2.48 17.62 20.44
N ASP A 146 -2.73 16.36 20.76
CA ASP A 146 -3.01 15.89 22.12
C ASP A 146 -1.90 16.31 23.09
N ARG A 147 -0.62 16.17 22.71
CA ARG A 147 0.53 16.62 23.53
C ARG A 147 0.60 18.12 23.74
N ILE A 148 0.11 18.92 22.79
CA ILE A 148 0.07 20.38 22.91
C ILE A 148 -1.05 20.80 23.87
N GLU A 149 -2.20 20.12 23.78
CA GLU A 149 -3.37 20.38 24.63
C GLU A 149 -3.15 19.92 26.08
N GLU A 150 -2.42 18.82 26.29
CA GLU A 150 -2.07 18.30 27.63
C GLU A 150 -0.97 19.12 28.34
N ARG A 151 -0.32 20.10 27.69
CA ARG A 151 0.67 20.95 28.37
C ARG A 151 -0.03 21.87 29.36
N PRO A 152 0.32 21.82 30.68
CA PRO A 152 -0.28 22.67 31.70
C PRO A 152 -0.09 24.15 31.35
N ALA A 153 -1.09 24.97 31.67
CA ALA A 153 -1.10 26.40 31.40
C ALA A 153 0.09 27.18 32.06
N GLU A 154 0.77 26.57 33.03
CA GLU A 154 1.94 27.14 33.70
C GLU A 154 3.17 27.35 32.79
N ALA A 155 3.26 26.70 31.66
CA ALA A 155 4.36 26.90 30.70
C ALA A 155 4.16 28.11 29.80
N LYS A 156 3.04 28.85 29.88
CA LYS A 156 2.74 30.03 29.09
C LYS A 156 3.13 31.35 29.74
N ALA A 157 3.53 31.36 31.02
CA ALA A 157 4.04 32.54 31.68
C ALA A 157 5.54 32.70 31.41
N ALA A 158 5.90 33.46 30.42
CA ALA A 158 7.26 33.97 30.29
C ALA A 158 7.52 34.89 31.52
N PRO A 159 8.69 34.83 32.17
CA PRO A 159 8.99 35.78 33.26
C PRO A 159 9.04 37.18 32.65
N GLU A 160 8.16 38.06 33.16
CA GLU A 160 8.25 39.48 32.90
C GLU A 160 9.65 39.97 33.27
N ALA A 161 10.31 40.61 32.32
CA ALA A 161 11.59 41.25 32.57
C ALA A 161 11.39 42.37 33.60
N GLY A 162 11.91 42.09 34.80
CA GLY A 162 11.99 43.10 35.85
C GLY A 162 12.82 44.27 35.39
N THR A 163 12.17 45.42 35.24
CA THR A 163 12.81 46.73 35.08
C THR A 163 13.41 47.12 36.45
N ASP A 164 14.67 46.87 36.64
CA ASP A 164 15.41 47.48 37.74
C ASP A 164 15.90 48.90 37.33
N SER A 165 15.21 49.91 37.83
CA SER A 165 15.59 51.30 37.79
C SER A 165 16.39 51.66 39.04
N GLY A 166 17.68 51.71 38.97
CA GLY A 166 18.54 52.12 40.09
C GLY A 166 19.64 53.06 39.65
N ALA A 167 19.41 54.35 39.91
CA ALA A 167 20.26 55.48 39.58
C ALA A 167 21.63 55.53 40.33
N PRO A 168 22.51 56.47 39.98
CA PRO A 168 23.96 56.38 40.13
C PRO A 168 24.49 56.94 41.46
N ARG A 169 25.56 56.41 42.00
CA ARG A 169 26.38 57.09 42.98
C ARG A 169 27.87 57.08 42.65
N SER A 170 28.35 58.30 42.60
CA SER A 170 29.67 58.83 42.45
C SER A 170 30.68 58.44 43.54
N LYS A 171 31.93 58.55 43.15
CA LYS A 171 33.11 59.10 43.83
C LYS A 171 34.27 58.22 44.23
N LYS A 172 35.37 58.64 43.67
CA LYS A 172 36.71 58.79 44.28
C LYS A 172 37.49 57.48 44.56
N GLY A 173 38.65 57.33 43.99
CA GLY A 173 39.84 58.09 44.17
C GLY A 173 40.95 57.14 44.52
N GLY A 174 42.12 57.31 43.95
CA GLY A 174 43.36 56.88 44.61
C GLY A 174 44.24 55.90 43.78
N ARG A 175 45.06 56.44 42.93
CA ARG A 175 46.53 56.53 43.02
C ARG A 175 47.31 55.23 43.30
N ARG A 176 48.17 54.96 42.37
CA ARG A 176 49.63 54.71 42.47
C ARG A 176 50.11 53.27 42.49
N ARG A 177 50.93 53.08 41.48
CA ARG A 177 52.28 52.55 41.48
C ARG A 177 52.50 51.03 41.57
N GLY A 178 53.26 50.66 40.63
CA GLY A 178 54.10 49.46 40.57
C GLY A 178 54.29 49.03 39.11
#